data_ebc9c51077100c9a63be63374efbec4c
#
_entry.id   ebc9c51077100c9a63be63374efbec4c
#
_cell.length_a   1.000
_cell.length_b   1.000
_cell.length_c   1.000
_cell.angle_alpha   90.00
_cell.angle_beta   90.00
_cell.angle_gamma   90.00
#
_symmetry.space_group_name_H-M   'P 1'
#
loop_
_entity.id
_entity.type
_entity.pdbx_description
1 polymer ?
#
loop_
_entity_poly.entity_id
_entity_poly.type
_entity_poly.pdbx_seq_one_letter_code
_entity_poly.pdbx_strand_id
1 'polypeptide(L)'
;MARQEHELEAWRLVSGALADLSEALQVFRPVRSARKISIFGSARTTPDHPCYQLAARTAVLAVDAGFEVMTGAGGGVMEAANSGAGCGHSFGLNIDLPFEQHTNPYLSDCEGRLLFFRYFFTRKLFFLRESDALLVLPGGFGTFDELFECLTLIQTGRTPPIPLVLLAPPGDSYWTQWKQSISEQLADRSLISPEDMGLMIEATSAEEAVERIRRFYRVFHTARLEEQPMELLLHAPIPQLLLSQLNHDFADMLSEGSIHSGESVDDNGLLYPCLRLRLDRRKVGRLYQFIDHLNGLDLPSIAAFDRSCDRQACPVTGA
;
A
#
# COMPACT_ATOMS: atom_id res chain seq x y z
N MET A 1 -14.29 -22.47 -37.81
CA MET A 1 -13.50 -23.01 -36.67
C MET A 1 -12.66 -21.91 -35.99
N ALA A 2 -11.64 -21.32 -36.61
CA ALA A 2 -10.77 -20.32 -35.98
C ALA A 2 -11.52 -19.10 -35.33
N ARG A 3 -12.57 -18.58 -35.97
CA ARG A 3 -13.35 -17.44 -35.44
C ARG A 3 -14.15 -17.81 -34.19
N GLN A 4 -14.66 -19.01 -34.10
CA GLN A 4 -15.38 -19.51 -32.90
C GLN A 4 -14.42 -19.84 -31.75
N GLU A 5 -13.21 -20.29 -32.05
CA GLU A 5 -12.17 -20.50 -31.02
C GLU A 5 -11.72 -19.19 -30.40
N HIS A 6 -11.49 -18.12 -31.20
CA HIS A 6 -11.16 -16.80 -30.69
C HIS A 6 -12.28 -16.18 -29.82
N GLU A 7 -13.54 -16.36 -30.21
CA GLU A 7 -14.66 -15.90 -29.36
C GLU A 7 -14.71 -16.66 -28.04
N LEU A 8 -14.46 -17.98 -28.05
CA LEU A 8 -14.44 -18.79 -26.83
C LEU A 8 -13.28 -18.40 -25.89
N GLU A 9 -12.10 -18.11 -26.45
CA GLU A 9 -10.95 -17.60 -25.67
C GLU A 9 -11.25 -16.26 -25.02
N ALA A 10 -11.83 -15.32 -25.76
CA ALA A 10 -12.21 -14.01 -25.23
C ALA A 10 -13.24 -14.15 -24.07
N TRP A 11 -14.22 -15.02 -24.23
CA TRP A 11 -15.19 -15.29 -23.17
C TRP A 11 -14.59 -15.97 -21.94
N ARG A 12 -13.62 -16.86 -22.09
CA ARG A 12 -12.86 -17.47 -20.99
C ARG A 12 -12.06 -16.41 -20.21
N LEU A 13 -11.39 -15.49 -20.91
CA LEU A 13 -10.66 -14.40 -20.29
C LEU A 13 -11.61 -13.51 -19.45
N VAL A 14 -12.71 -13.05 -20.04
CA VAL A 14 -13.67 -12.17 -19.38
C VAL A 14 -14.30 -12.86 -18.17
N SER A 15 -14.79 -14.09 -18.35
CA SER A 15 -15.43 -14.83 -17.25
C SER A 15 -14.47 -15.17 -16.12
N GLY A 16 -13.22 -15.53 -16.45
CA GLY A 16 -12.19 -15.79 -15.45
C GLY A 16 -11.80 -14.53 -14.67
N ALA A 17 -11.65 -13.40 -15.36
CA ALA A 17 -11.37 -12.13 -14.70
C ALA A 17 -12.52 -11.68 -13.79
N LEU A 18 -13.77 -11.83 -14.24
CA LEU A 18 -14.96 -11.52 -13.42
C LEU A 18 -15.04 -12.43 -12.18
N ALA A 19 -14.68 -13.71 -12.31
CA ALA A 19 -14.64 -14.62 -11.17
C ALA A 19 -13.59 -14.18 -10.14
N ASP A 20 -12.35 -13.87 -10.57
CA ASP A 20 -11.29 -13.36 -9.72
C ASP A 20 -11.74 -12.08 -8.97
N LEU A 21 -12.32 -11.12 -9.70
CA LEU A 21 -12.82 -9.86 -9.13
C LEU A 21 -13.92 -10.10 -8.10
N SER A 22 -14.89 -10.97 -8.42
CA SER A 22 -16.03 -11.26 -7.54
C SER A 22 -15.58 -11.91 -6.23
N GLU A 23 -14.71 -12.92 -6.30
CA GLU A 23 -14.19 -13.63 -5.14
C GLU A 23 -13.38 -12.68 -4.24
N ALA A 24 -12.46 -11.93 -4.81
CA ALA A 24 -11.65 -11.01 -4.03
C ALA A 24 -12.49 -9.90 -3.37
N LEU A 25 -13.48 -9.33 -4.07
CA LEU A 25 -14.41 -8.36 -3.48
C LEU A 25 -15.19 -8.93 -2.29
N GLN A 26 -15.58 -10.21 -2.33
CA GLN A 26 -16.28 -10.87 -1.23
C GLN A 26 -15.38 -11.06 -0.01
N VAL A 27 -14.12 -11.46 -0.22
CA VAL A 27 -13.13 -11.67 0.85
C VAL A 27 -12.75 -10.37 1.53
N PHE A 28 -12.51 -9.29 0.77
CA PHE A 28 -12.05 -8.02 1.35
C PHE A 28 -13.16 -7.14 1.91
N ARG A 29 -14.41 -7.32 1.50
CA ARG A 29 -15.55 -6.52 1.98
C ARG A 29 -15.69 -6.48 3.51
N PRO A 30 -15.63 -7.61 4.26
CA PRO A 30 -15.75 -7.60 5.72
C PRO A 30 -14.61 -6.92 6.45
N VAL A 31 -13.42 -6.85 5.83
CA VAL A 31 -12.18 -6.32 6.41
C VAL A 31 -11.75 -4.99 5.78
N ARG A 32 -12.66 -4.30 5.11
CA ARG A 32 -12.38 -3.04 4.40
C ARG A 32 -11.88 -1.93 5.33
N SER A 33 -12.33 -1.91 6.57
CA SER A 33 -11.92 -0.90 7.56
C SER A 33 -10.53 -1.14 8.16
N ALA A 34 -9.99 -2.36 8.04
CA ALA A 34 -8.67 -2.69 8.53
C ALA A 34 -7.61 -2.27 7.51
N ARG A 35 -6.61 -1.49 7.94
CA ARG A 35 -5.48 -1.13 7.09
C ARG A 35 -4.59 -2.33 6.83
N LYS A 36 -4.09 -2.44 5.61
CA LYS A 36 -3.32 -3.58 5.13
C LYS A 36 -1.96 -3.16 4.60
N ILE A 37 -0.93 -3.90 4.94
CA ILE A 37 0.43 -3.73 4.41
C ILE A 37 0.72 -4.88 3.45
N SER A 38 1.00 -4.57 2.18
CA SER A 38 1.54 -5.56 1.25
C SER A 38 3.05 -5.68 1.41
N ILE A 39 3.53 -6.92 1.59
CA ILE A 39 4.96 -7.23 1.75
C ILE A 39 5.44 -8.04 0.54
N PHE A 40 6.40 -7.47 -0.19
CA PHE A 40 7.04 -8.05 -1.36
C PHE A 40 8.51 -8.33 -1.12
N GLY A 41 9.06 -9.32 -1.80
CA GLY A 41 10.47 -9.68 -1.75
C GLY A 41 10.74 -11.01 -2.44
N SER A 42 11.98 -11.48 -2.34
CA SER A 42 12.39 -12.72 -3.01
C SER A 42 11.70 -13.96 -2.44
N ALA A 43 11.10 -14.76 -3.32
CA ALA A 43 10.59 -16.09 -2.98
C ALA A 43 11.70 -17.12 -2.68
N ARG A 44 12.97 -16.79 -2.98
CA ARG A 44 14.13 -17.68 -2.81
C ARG A 44 14.90 -17.43 -1.53
N THR A 45 14.46 -16.49 -0.69
CA THR A 45 15.08 -16.16 0.60
C THR A 45 14.92 -17.33 1.56
N THR A 46 16.03 -17.85 2.08
CA THR A 46 16.02 -18.98 3.03
C THR A 46 15.74 -18.50 4.45
N PRO A 47 15.25 -19.37 5.36
CA PRO A 47 14.89 -18.97 6.73
C PRO A 47 16.04 -18.42 7.56
N ASP A 48 17.27 -18.78 7.27
CA ASP A 48 18.52 -18.29 7.92
C ASP A 48 18.98 -16.93 7.37
N HIS A 49 18.42 -16.47 6.25
CA HIS A 49 18.80 -15.21 5.62
C HIS A 49 18.28 -14.00 6.42
N PRO A 50 19.08 -12.92 6.62
CA PRO A 50 18.64 -11.73 7.37
C PRO A 50 17.34 -11.09 6.87
N CYS A 51 17.08 -11.07 5.56
CA CYS A 51 15.83 -10.57 4.98
C CYS A 51 14.61 -11.40 5.42
N TYR A 52 14.74 -12.73 5.61
CA TYR A 52 13.66 -13.57 6.11
C TYR A 52 13.27 -13.17 7.54
N GLN A 53 14.27 -13.08 8.42
CA GLN A 53 14.07 -12.68 9.82
C GLN A 53 13.49 -11.26 9.91
N LEU A 54 13.98 -10.36 9.07
CA LEU A 54 13.50 -8.98 9.00
C LEU A 54 12.03 -8.92 8.56
N ALA A 55 11.64 -9.67 7.52
CA ALA A 55 10.26 -9.76 7.05
C ALA A 55 9.31 -10.30 8.12
N ALA A 56 9.69 -11.40 8.78
CA ALA A 56 8.91 -12.00 9.85
C ALA A 56 8.74 -11.02 11.03
N ARG A 57 9.83 -10.38 11.48
CA ARG A 57 9.78 -9.38 12.55
C ARG A 57 8.92 -8.19 12.20
N THR A 58 9.03 -7.68 10.97
CA THR A 58 8.21 -6.55 10.49
C THR A 58 6.73 -6.89 10.48
N ALA A 59 6.37 -8.11 10.05
CA ALA A 59 4.99 -8.55 10.05
C ALA A 59 4.40 -8.65 11.47
N VAL A 60 5.17 -9.15 12.45
CA VAL A 60 4.76 -9.13 13.88
C VAL A 60 4.45 -7.71 14.33
N LEU A 61 5.38 -6.78 14.11
CA LEU A 61 5.20 -5.38 14.53
C LEU A 61 4.06 -4.67 13.79
N ALA A 62 3.84 -5.01 12.51
CA ALA A 62 2.70 -4.49 11.75
C ALA A 62 1.37 -4.93 12.36
N VAL A 63 1.24 -6.20 12.73
CA VAL A 63 0.05 -6.73 13.40
C VAL A 63 -0.15 -6.09 14.78
N ASP A 64 0.92 -5.97 15.58
CA ASP A 64 0.88 -5.28 16.87
C ASP A 64 0.46 -3.81 16.74
N ALA A 65 0.79 -3.19 15.61
CA ALA A 65 0.37 -1.83 15.26
C ALA A 65 -1.06 -1.74 14.66
N GLY A 66 -1.79 -2.86 14.54
CA GLY A 66 -3.17 -2.92 14.08
C GLY A 66 -3.34 -3.06 12.56
N PHE A 67 -2.28 -3.41 11.83
CA PHE A 67 -2.37 -3.69 10.39
C PHE A 67 -2.62 -5.18 10.12
N GLU A 68 -3.29 -5.46 9.01
CA GLU A 68 -3.31 -6.77 8.37
C GLU A 68 -2.14 -6.86 7.37
N VAL A 69 -1.64 -8.06 7.11
CA VAL A 69 -0.51 -8.29 6.19
C VAL A 69 -0.99 -9.01 4.94
N MET A 70 -0.60 -8.55 3.77
CA MET A 70 -0.87 -9.19 2.48
C MET A 70 0.44 -9.62 1.81
N THR A 71 0.45 -10.81 1.21
CA THR A 71 1.56 -11.33 0.42
C THR A 71 1.07 -12.11 -0.79
N GLY A 72 2.00 -12.49 -1.67
CA GLY A 72 1.71 -13.43 -2.77
C GLY A 72 1.57 -14.89 -2.34
N ALA A 73 1.60 -15.20 -1.04
CA ALA A 73 1.45 -16.54 -0.47
C ALA A 73 2.50 -17.58 -0.89
N GLY A 74 3.59 -17.18 -1.53
CA GLY A 74 4.71 -18.05 -1.90
C GLY A 74 5.71 -18.24 -0.76
N GLY A 75 6.87 -18.82 -1.07
CA GLY A 75 7.99 -19.01 -0.15
C GLY A 75 8.78 -17.74 0.14
N GLY A 76 9.87 -17.88 0.86
CA GLY A 76 10.84 -16.83 1.14
C GLY A 76 10.30 -15.68 1.97
N VAL A 77 10.46 -14.44 1.48
CA VAL A 77 9.97 -13.23 2.17
C VAL A 77 8.46 -13.28 2.43
N MET A 78 7.67 -13.82 1.51
CA MET A 78 6.22 -13.94 1.67
C MET A 78 5.87 -14.92 2.79
N GLU A 79 6.54 -16.07 2.83
CA GLU A 79 6.39 -17.06 3.88
C GLU A 79 6.78 -16.48 5.24
N ALA A 80 7.93 -15.78 5.32
CA ALA A 80 8.39 -15.12 6.52
C ALA A 80 7.36 -14.11 7.06
N ALA A 81 6.80 -13.27 6.17
CA ALA A 81 5.79 -12.29 6.54
C ALA A 81 4.50 -12.94 7.03
N ASN A 82 4.01 -13.99 6.37
CA ASN A 82 2.82 -14.72 6.82
C ASN A 82 3.07 -15.46 8.14
N SER A 83 4.28 -16.01 8.35
CA SER A 83 4.68 -16.61 9.63
C SER A 83 4.62 -15.59 10.77
N GLY A 84 5.15 -14.39 10.55
CA GLY A 84 5.15 -13.32 11.55
C GLY A 84 3.75 -12.77 11.85
N ALA A 85 2.92 -12.57 10.84
CA ALA A 85 1.57 -12.06 11.01
C ALA A 85 0.60 -13.09 11.61
N GLY A 86 0.82 -14.36 11.34
CA GLY A 86 -0.09 -15.45 11.72
C GLY A 86 -1.37 -15.49 10.88
N CYS A 87 -2.08 -16.61 10.93
CA CYS A 87 -3.27 -16.87 10.11
C CYS A 87 -4.37 -15.82 10.27
N GLY A 88 -4.61 -15.34 11.49
CA GLY A 88 -5.68 -14.38 11.79
C GLY A 88 -5.48 -12.98 11.16
N HIS A 89 -4.25 -12.64 10.77
CA HIS A 89 -3.87 -11.31 10.28
C HIS A 89 -3.15 -11.35 8.93
N SER A 90 -3.18 -12.49 8.22
CA SER A 90 -2.54 -12.67 6.92
C SER A 90 -3.57 -12.83 5.81
N PHE A 91 -3.30 -12.22 4.66
CA PHE A 91 -3.95 -12.49 3.38
C PHE A 91 -2.93 -12.99 2.37
N GLY A 92 -3.29 -14.01 1.63
CA GLY A 92 -2.53 -14.52 0.51
C GLY A 92 -3.24 -14.27 -0.82
N LEU A 93 -2.60 -13.55 -1.72
CA LEU A 93 -3.06 -13.35 -3.09
C LEU A 93 -2.17 -14.19 -4.00
N ASN A 94 -2.50 -15.47 -4.13
CA ASN A 94 -1.73 -16.41 -4.94
C ASN A 94 -2.11 -16.29 -6.42
N ILE A 95 -1.24 -16.80 -7.29
CA ILE A 95 -1.49 -16.89 -8.73
C ILE A 95 -1.51 -18.36 -9.13
N ASP A 96 -2.51 -18.75 -9.90
CA ASP A 96 -2.60 -20.10 -10.45
C ASP A 96 -1.60 -20.23 -11.62
N LEU A 97 -0.45 -20.84 -11.35
CA LEU A 97 0.60 -21.08 -12.33
C LEU A 97 0.65 -22.57 -12.71
N PRO A 98 0.85 -22.91 -13.98
CA PRO A 98 0.96 -24.29 -14.44
C PRO A 98 2.19 -25.03 -13.89
N PHE A 99 3.14 -24.31 -13.26
CA PHE A 99 4.36 -24.84 -12.65
C PHE A 99 4.46 -24.31 -11.21
N GLU A 100 4.12 -25.17 -10.26
CA GLU A 100 4.40 -25.13 -8.82
C GLU A 100 4.72 -23.76 -8.19
N GLN A 101 3.70 -23.02 -7.80
CA GLN A 101 3.82 -22.11 -6.68
C GLN A 101 2.98 -22.69 -5.52
N HIS A 102 3.62 -23.52 -4.69
CA HIS A 102 2.97 -24.01 -3.48
C HIS A 102 2.70 -22.84 -2.55
N THR A 103 1.48 -22.78 -2.03
CA THR A 103 1.14 -21.88 -0.93
C THR A 103 2.02 -22.21 0.27
N ASN A 104 2.55 -21.21 0.94
CA ASN A 104 3.33 -21.42 2.15
C ASN A 104 2.46 -22.01 3.29
N PRO A 105 3.06 -22.78 4.23
CA PRO A 105 2.31 -23.53 5.24
C PRO A 105 1.52 -22.64 6.21
N TYR A 106 1.87 -21.37 6.33
CA TYR A 106 1.22 -20.43 7.26
C TYR A 106 -0.12 -19.88 6.75
N LEU A 107 -0.43 -20.11 5.46
CA LEU A 107 -1.69 -19.70 4.84
C LEU A 107 -2.52 -20.87 4.33
N SER A 108 -1.95 -22.07 4.17
CA SER A 108 -2.65 -23.23 3.60
C SER A 108 -3.96 -23.57 4.31
N ASP A 109 -3.99 -23.38 5.62
CA ASP A 109 -5.12 -23.71 6.49
C ASP A 109 -5.92 -22.47 6.95
N CYS A 110 -5.66 -21.30 6.35
CA CYS A 110 -6.32 -20.04 6.72
C CYS A 110 -7.58 -19.82 5.89
N GLU A 111 -8.71 -20.34 6.37
CA GLU A 111 -10.00 -20.24 5.68
C GLU A 111 -10.40 -18.78 5.41
N GLY A 112 -10.81 -18.48 4.17
CA GLY A 112 -11.27 -17.17 3.74
C GLY A 112 -10.19 -16.09 3.63
N ARG A 113 -8.89 -16.43 3.76
CA ARG A 113 -7.79 -15.49 3.68
C ARG A 113 -6.78 -15.78 2.58
N LEU A 114 -6.99 -16.86 1.83
CA LEU A 114 -6.17 -17.25 0.68
C LEU A 114 -7.01 -17.19 -0.59
N LEU A 115 -6.55 -16.40 -1.54
CA LEU A 115 -7.18 -16.19 -2.85
C LEU A 115 -6.28 -16.74 -3.95
N PHE A 116 -6.87 -17.36 -4.97
CA PHE A 116 -6.17 -17.84 -6.15
C PHE A 116 -6.66 -17.08 -7.37
N PHE A 117 -5.77 -16.26 -7.94
CA PHE A 117 -6.05 -15.50 -9.15
C PHE A 117 -5.61 -16.27 -10.39
N ARG A 118 -6.42 -16.23 -11.42
CA ARG A 118 -6.11 -16.81 -12.74
C ARG A 118 -5.19 -15.91 -13.54
N TYR A 119 -5.25 -14.59 -13.30
CA TYR A 119 -4.53 -13.60 -14.08
C TYR A 119 -3.69 -12.68 -13.19
N PHE A 120 -2.50 -12.34 -13.67
CA PHE A 120 -1.62 -11.40 -12.99
C PHE A 120 -2.27 -10.02 -12.83
N PHE A 121 -2.97 -9.51 -13.85
CA PHE A 121 -3.58 -8.19 -13.80
C PHE A 121 -4.71 -8.07 -12.78
N THR A 122 -5.51 -9.13 -12.57
CA THR A 122 -6.54 -9.14 -11.52
C THR A 122 -5.91 -9.17 -10.13
N ARG A 123 -4.86 -9.97 -9.94
CA ARG A 123 -4.12 -10.04 -8.69
C ARG A 123 -3.46 -8.70 -8.34
N LYS A 124 -2.77 -8.08 -9.30
CA LYS A 124 -2.12 -6.78 -9.13
C LYS A 124 -3.11 -5.68 -8.76
N LEU A 125 -4.28 -5.67 -9.39
CA LEU A 125 -5.35 -4.73 -9.04
C LEU A 125 -5.69 -4.81 -7.55
N PHE A 126 -5.80 -6.01 -6.97
CA PHE A 126 -6.15 -6.18 -5.55
C PHE A 126 -4.99 -5.87 -4.63
N PHE A 127 -3.75 -6.15 -4.99
CA PHE A 127 -2.60 -5.68 -4.22
C PHE A 127 -2.61 -4.16 -4.05
N LEU A 128 -2.86 -3.42 -5.13
CA LEU A 128 -2.90 -1.97 -5.08
C LEU A 128 -4.13 -1.41 -4.39
N ARG A 129 -5.29 -1.98 -4.71
CA ARG A 129 -6.57 -1.52 -4.19
C ARG A 129 -6.71 -1.67 -2.67
N GLU A 130 -6.21 -2.78 -2.14
CA GLU A 130 -6.39 -3.16 -0.74
C GLU A 130 -5.20 -2.75 0.14
N SER A 131 -4.11 -2.24 -0.43
CA SER A 131 -2.94 -1.82 0.33
C SER A 131 -3.04 -0.39 0.81
N ASP A 132 -2.81 -0.21 2.11
CA ASP A 132 -2.54 1.09 2.72
C ASP A 132 -1.05 1.37 2.87
N ALA A 133 -0.19 0.40 2.66
CA ALA A 133 1.26 0.56 2.61
C ALA A 133 1.90 -0.56 1.80
N LEU A 134 3.04 -0.25 1.22
CA LEU A 134 3.88 -1.22 0.52
C LEU A 134 5.22 -1.33 1.21
N LEU A 135 5.64 -2.53 1.50
CA LEU A 135 6.92 -2.84 2.11
C LEU A 135 7.65 -3.82 1.20
N VAL A 136 8.82 -3.41 0.72
CA VAL A 136 9.54 -4.13 -0.33
C VAL A 136 10.93 -4.48 0.17
N LEU A 137 11.21 -5.78 0.30
CA LEU A 137 12.53 -6.32 0.59
C LEU A 137 13.27 -6.68 -0.70
N PRO A 138 14.60 -6.87 -0.65
CA PRO A 138 15.39 -7.31 -1.80
C PRO A 138 14.76 -8.51 -2.52
N GLY A 139 14.67 -8.43 -3.85
CA GLY A 139 14.02 -9.46 -4.64
C GLY A 139 14.36 -9.43 -6.12
N GLY A 140 13.74 -10.32 -6.89
CA GLY A 140 13.96 -10.44 -8.33
C GLY A 140 12.90 -9.68 -9.16
N PHE A 141 12.72 -10.13 -10.40
CA PHE A 141 11.82 -9.49 -11.37
C PHE A 141 10.39 -9.32 -10.87
N GLY A 142 9.81 -10.33 -10.20
CA GLY A 142 8.44 -10.23 -9.67
C GLY A 142 8.30 -9.16 -8.59
N THR A 143 9.36 -8.96 -7.77
CA THR A 143 9.38 -7.89 -6.77
C THR A 143 9.45 -6.51 -7.43
N PHE A 144 10.28 -6.36 -8.46
CA PHE A 144 10.38 -5.10 -9.23
C PHE A 144 9.13 -4.83 -10.07
N ASP A 145 8.49 -5.85 -10.60
CA ASP A 145 7.25 -5.74 -11.35
C ASP A 145 6.13 -5.10 -10.49
N GLU A 146 5.95 -5.57 -9.26
CA GLU A 146 5.01 -4.95 -8.32
C GLU A 146 5.46 -3.56 -7.88
N LEU A 147 6.76 -3.36 -7.60
CA LEU A 147 7.31 -2.07 -7.19
C LEU A 147 7.11 -0.99 -8.26
N PHE A 148 7.44 -1.27 -9.52
CA PHE A 148 7.31 -0.31 -10.61
C PHE A 148 5.85 -0.02 -10.97
N GLU A 149 4.96 -1.00 -10.89
CA GLU A 149 3.54 -0.76 -11.07
C GLU A 149 3.00 0.18 -9.99
N CYS A 150 3.35 -0.08 -8.72
CA CYS A 150 2.97 0.80 -7.61
C CYS A 150 3.50 2.22 -7.80
N LEU A 151 4.79 2.38 -8.11
CA LEU A 151 5.39 3.70 -8.38
C LEU A 151 4.70 4.42 -9.52
N THR A 152 4.38 3.72 -10.61
CA THR A 152 3.70 4.30 -11.78
C THR A 152 2.30 4.79 -11.43
N LEU A 153 1.53 4.00 -10.68
CA LEU A 153 0.15 4.35 -10.31
C LEU A 153 0.11 5.45 -9.25
N ILE A 154 1.07 5.46 -8.32
CA ILE A 154 1.25 6.56 -7.37
C ILE A 154 1.62 7.84 -8.14
N GLN A 155 2.67 7.83 -8.97
CA GLN A 155 3.16 8.98 -9.72
C GLN A 155 2.09 9.58 -10.63
N THR A 156 1.26 8.74 -11.24
CA THR A 156 0.18 9.19 -12.14
C THR A 156 -1.11 9.56 -11.40
N GLY A 157 -1.15 9.48 -10.06
CA GLY A 157 -2.32 9.79 -9.24
C GLY A 157 -3.50 8.86 -9.50
N ARG A 158 -3.24 7.60 -9.81
CA ARG A 158 -4.26 6.56 -10.03
C ARG A 158 -4.59 5.78 -8.76
N THR A 159 -3.76 5.90 -7.73
CA THR A 159 -4.01 5.38 -6.38
C THR A 159 -3.84 6.50 -5.36
N PRO A 160 -4.59 6.50 -4.26
CA PRO A 160 -4.34 7.43 -3.16
C PRO A 160 -2.88 7.35 -2.68
N PRO A 161 -2.32 8.43 -2.12
CA PRO A 161 -0.99 8.39 -1.51
C PRO A 161 -0.91 7.35 -0.40
N ILE A 162 0.00 6.40 -0.55
CA ILE A 162 0.34 5.38 0.45
C ILE A 162 1.86 5.34 0.64
N PRO A 163 2.39 5.04 1.84
CA PRO A 163 3.82 4.93 2.05
C PRO A 163 4.39 3.69 1.36
N LEU A 164 5.50 3.87 0.63
CA LEU A 164 6.27 2.80 0.02
C LEU A 164 7.63 2.74 0.70
N VAL A 165 7.86 1.65 1.45
CA VAL A 165 9.07 1.44 2.25
C VAL A 165 9.95 0.38 1.60
N LEU A 166 11.17 0.75 1.25
CA LEU A 166 12.24 -0.13 0.80
C LEU A 166 13.01 -0.60 2.05
N LEU A 167 12.86 -1.86 2.40
CA LEU A 167 13.42 -2.42 3.63
C LEU A 167 14.54 -3.40 3.32
N ALA A 168 15.72 -3.18 3.92
CA ALA A 168 16.84 -4.13 3.84
C ALA A 168 17.56 -4.22 5.19
N PRO A 169 18.27 -5.31 5.48
CA PRO A 169 19.05 -5.43 6.71
C PRO A 169 20.12 -4.34 6.82
N PRO A 170 20.55 -3.95 8.03
CA PRO A 170 21.62 -3.00 8.23
C PRO A 170 22.90 -3.42 7.49
N GLY A 171 23.51 -2.49 6.74
CA GLY A 171 24.71 -2.73 5.93
C GLY A 171 24.46 -3.36 4.55
N ASP A 172 23.24 -3.74 4.22
CA ASP A 172 22.87 -4.17 2.88
C ASP A 172 22.67 -2.94 1.98
N SER A 173 23.44 -2.86 0.91
CA SER A 173 23.40 -1.72 -0.02
C SER A 173 22.44 -1.88 -1.20
N TYR A 174 21.62 -2.94 -1.20
CA TYR A 174 20.74 -3.28 -2.31
C TYR A 174 19.86 -2.10 -2.75
N TRP A 175 19.09 -1.52 -1.82
CA TRP A 175 18.20 -0.41 -2.16
C TRP A 175 18.93 0.90 -2.41
N THR A 176 20.00 1.19 -1.69
CA THR A 176 20.80 2.41 -1.89
C THR A 176 21.44 2.43 -3.29
N GLN A 177 22.04 1.31 -3.73
CA GLN A 177 22.60 1.19 -5.08
C GLN A 177 21.50 1.26 -6.15
N TRP A 178 20.37 0.60 -5.91
CA TRP A 178 19.26 0.65 -6.85
C TRP A 178 18.69 2.07 -6.98
N LYS A 179 18.43 2.77 -5.89
CA LYS A 179 17.97 4.17 -5.91
C LYS A 179 18.96 5.10 -6.60
N GLN A 180 20.26 4.92 -6.36
CA GLN A 180 21.28 5.68 -7.08
C GLN A 180 21.17 5.45 -8.58
N SER A 181 21.05 4.19 -9.02
CA SER A 181 20.87 3.85 -10.44
C SER A 181 19.60 4.46 -11.03
N ILE A 182 18.48 4.44 -10.29
CA ILE A 182 17.24 5.10 -10.71
C ILE A 182 17.41 6.61 -10.84
N SER A 183 18.08 7.25 -9.88
CA SER A 183 18.39 8.69 -9.96
C SER A 183 19.17 9.02 -11.22
N GLU A 184 20.29 8.34 -11.45
CA GLU A 184 21.18 8.57 -12.59
C GLU A 184 20.51 8.27 -13.94
N GLN A 185 19.69 7.20 -14.00
CA GLN A 185 19.10 6.76 -15.26
C GLN A 185 17.76 7.43 -15.58
N LEU A 186 16.99 7.85 -14.58
CA LEU A 186 15.66 8.41 -14.77
C LEU A 186 15.57 9.88 -14.38
N ALA A 187 15.96 10.27 -13.15
CA ALA A 187 15.79 11.63 -12.67
C ALA A 187 16.74 12.61 -13.40
N ASP A 188 18.03 12.27 -13.53
CA ASP A 188 19.02 13.10 -14.21
C ASP A 188 18.75 13.27 -15.72
N ARG A 189 17.99 12.32 -16.28
CA ARG A 189 17.52 12.38 -17.67
C ARG A 189 16.14 13.03 -17.82
N SER A 190 15.56 13.54 -16.73
CA SER A 190 14.21 14.14 -16.72
C SER A 190 13.10 13.19 -17.20
N LEU A 191 13.25 11.88 -16.99
CA LEU A 191 12.24 10.87 -17.27
C LEU A 191 11.24 10.73 -16.10
N ILE A 192 11.65 11.13 -14.91
CA ILE A 192 10.83 11.32 -13.71
C ILE A 192 11.20 12.67 -13.08
N SER A 193 10.33 13.19 -12.22
CA SER A 193 10.64 14.39 -11.44
C SER A 193 11.63 14.05 -10.31
N PRO A 194 12.56 14.94 -9.93
CA PRO A 194 13.46 14.72 -8.79
C PRO A 194 12.70 14.41 -7.49
N GLU A 195 11.53 15.03 -7.30
CA GLU A 195 10.66 14.82 -6.15
C GLU A 195 10.08 13.40 -6.09
N ASP A 196 9.98 12.70 -7.22
CA ASP A 196 9.47 11.32 -7.28
C ASP A 196 10.40 10.34 -6.55
N MET A 197 11.69 10.68 -6.40
CA MET A 197 12.61 9.90 -5.57
C MET A 197 12.17 9.85 -4.10
N GLY A 198 11.43 10.86 -3.63
CA GLY A 198 10.85 10.91 -2.29
C GLY A 198 9.66 9.98 -2.06
N LEU A 199 9.11 9.36 -3.12
CA LEU A 199 8.05 8.35 -3.00
C LEU A 199 8.55 7.06 -2.31
N MET A 200 9.87 6.84 -2.33
CA MET A 200 10.53 5.64 -1.83
C MET A 200 11.26 5.93 -0.52
N ILE A 201 10.73 5.44 0.59
CA ILE A 201 11.31 5.60 1.93
C ILE A 201 12.21 4.41 2.22
N GLU A 202 13.48 4.62 2.59
CA GLU A 202 14.36 3.53 3.03
C GLU A 202 14.23 3.30 4.53
N ALA A 203 14.31 2.02 4.93
CA ALA A 203 14.39 1.57 6.31
C ALA A 203 15.35 0.39 6.44
N THR A 204 16.02 0.30 7.60
CA THR A 204 17.02 -0.75 7.87
C THR A 204 16.63 -1.67 9.01
N SER A 205 15.51 -1.40 9.67
CA SER A 205 14.96 -2.24 10.74
C SER A 205 13.44 -2.36 10.62
N ALA A 206 12.89 -3.39 11.24
CA ALA A 206 11.45 -3.63 11.30
C ALA A 206 10.72 -2.50 12.04
N GLU A 207 11.31 -2.05 13.14
CA GLU A 207 10.81 -0.96 13.98
C GLU A 207 10.73 0.34 13.19
N GLU A 208 11.81 0.69 12.46
CA GLU A 208 11.84 1.88 11.61
C GLU A 208 10.77 1.79 10.50
N ALA A 209 10.67 0.66 9.82
CA ALA A 209 9.73 0.47 8.72
C ALA A 209 8.28 0.68 9.19
N VAL A 210 7.87 0.05 10.28
CA VAL A 210 6.52 0.20 10.84
C VAL A 210 6.27 1.62 11.35
N GLU A 211 7.26 2.26 11.99
CA GLU A 211 7.13 3.63 12.46
C GLU A 211 7.00 4.63 11.30
N ARG A 212 7.72 4.44 10.16
CA ARG A 212 7.56 5.25 8.94
C ARG A 212 6.13 5.16 8.40
N ILE A 213 5.55 3.95 8.39
CA ILE A 213 4.16 3.74 7.95
C ILE A 213 3.17 4.40 8.91
N ARG A 214 3.33 4.22 10.23
CA ARG A 214 2.47 4.87 11.23
C ARG A 214 2.54 6.39 11.15
N ARG A 215 3.75 6.95 11.03
CA ARG A 215 3.98 8.38 10.88
C ARG A 215 3.29 8.96 9.66
N PHE A 216 3.25 8.23 8.53
CA PHE A 216 2.58 8.67 7.32
C PHE A 216 1.07 8.92 7.55
N TYR A 217 0.46 8.19 8.46
CA TYR A 217 -0.97 8.30 8.80
C TYR A 217 -1.23 9.07 10.10
N ARG A 218 -0.28 9.83 10.63
CA ARG A 218 -0.45 10.52 11.91
C ARG A 218 -1.50 11.64 11.83
N VAL A 219 -1.46 12.44 10.78
CA VAL A 219 -2.40 13.51 10.49
C VAL A 219 -3.19 13.20 9.22
N PHE A 220 -2.53 12.72 8.19
CA PHE A 220 -3.15 12.29 6.95
C PHE A 220 -3.93 10.99 7.15
N HIS A 221 -5.18 10.95 6.68
CA HIS A 221 -6.02 9.75 6.70
C HIS A 221 -6.08 9.07 5.34
N THR A 222 -6.60 9.76 4.33
CA THR A 222 -6.71 9.27 2.95
C THR A 222 -6.89 10.45 1.98
N ALA A 223 -6.89 10.16 0.67
CA ALA A 223 -7.13 11.16 -0.36
C ALA A 223 -8.13 10.67 -1.41
N ARG A 224 -8.95 11.58 -1.92
CA ARG A 224 -9.81 11.38 -3.09
C ARG A 224 -9.24 12.16 -4.27
N LEU A 225 -8.53 11.44 -5.13
CA LEU A 225 -7.80 12.04 -6.26
C LEU A 225 -8.67 12.21 -7.52
N GLU A 226 -9.76 11.48 -7.64
CA GLU A 226 -10.64 11.50 -8.81
C GLU A 226 -11.51 12.76 -8.85
N GLU A 227 -11.82 13.33 -7.70
CA GLU A 227 -12.60 14.56 -7.56
C GLU A 227 -11.76 15.80 -7.88
N GLN A 228 -12.42 16.87 -8.33
CA GLN A 228 -11.80 18.18 -8.52
C GLN A 228 -12.69 19.26 -7.88
N PRO A 229 -12.21 19.92 -6.84
CA PRO A 229 -10.88 19.79 -6.19
C PRO A 229 -10.70 18.44 -5.49
N MET A 230 -9.45 17.93 -5.47
CA MET A 230 -9.13 16.75 -4.69
C MET A 230 -9.31 17.00 -3.19
N GLU A 231 -9.63 15.96 -2.44
CA GLU A 231 -9.79 16.03 -0.98
C GLU A 231 -8.72 15.18 -0.27
N LEU A 232 -8.06 15.80 0.70
CA LEU A 232 -7.18 15.11 1.65
C LEU A 232 -7.92 15.07 3.00
N LEU A 233 -8.35 13.90 3.43
CA LEU A 233 -8.99 13.68 4.71
C LEU A 233 -7.92 13.58 5.80
N LEU A 234 -8.15 14.23 6.95
CA LEU A 234 -7.18 14.36 8.02
C LEU A 234 -7.77 13.89 9.36
N HIS A 235 -6.91 13.42 10.24
CA HIS A 235 -7.30 13.08 11.62
C HIS A 235 -7.45 14.31 12.55
N ALA A 236 -6.94 15.48 12.14
CA ALA A 236 -7.05 16.72 12.91
C ALA A 236 -7.28 17.92 11.97
N PRO A 237 -8.06 18.93 12.40
CA PRO A 237 -8.25 20.15 11.62
C PRO A 237 -6.96 20.99 11.60
N ILE A 238 -6.69 21.66 10.49
CA ILE A 238 -5.55 22.57 10.33
C ILE A 238 -5.95 23.97 10.77
N PRO A 239 -5.26 24.57 11.78
CA PRO A 239 -5.48 25.93 12.20
C PRO A 239 -5.24 26.93 11.06
N GLN A 240 -6.00 28.04 11.05
CA GLN A 240 -5.99 29.06 9.98
C GLN A 240 -4.59 29.63 9.72
N LEU A 241 -3.78 29.83 10.78
CA LEU A 241 -2.42 30.33 10.63
C LEU A 241 -1.53 29.35 9.87
N LEU A 242 -1.62 28.05 10.21
CA LEU A 242 -0.89 26.99 9.50
C LEU A 242 -1.41 26.82 8.08
N LEU A 243 -2.70 26.94 7.83
CA LEU A 243 -3.27 26.89 6.49
C LEU A 243 -2.70 27.99 5.58
N SER A 244 -2.47 29.20 6.12
CA SER A 244 -1.84 30.30 5.39
C SER A 244 -0.38 30.00 5.05
N GLN A 245 0.37 29.37 5.97
CA GLN A 245 1.74 28.93 5.72
C GLN A 245 1.78 27.82 4.65
N LEU A 246 0.92 26.81 4.76
CA LEU A 246 0.81 25.73 3.77
C LEU A 246 0.52 26.26 2.36
N ASN A 247 -0.37 27.27 2.24
CA ASN A 247 -0.66 27.94 0.97
C ASN A 247 0.54 28.66 0.39
N HIS A 248 1.41 29.23 1.25
CA HIS A 248 2.64 29.87 0.80
C HIS A 248 3.69 28.85 0.36
N ASP A 249 3.96 27.85 1.22
CA ASP A 249 5.08 26.92 1.06
C ASP A 249 4.84 25.85 -0.01
N PHE A 250 3.57 25.58 -0.33
CA PHE A 250 3.16 24.53 -1.27
C PHE A 250 2.33 25.06 -2.44
N ALA A 251 2.36 26.38 -2.71
CA ALA A 251 1.68 26.97 -3.86
C ALA A 251 2.13 26.36 -5.19
N ASP A 252 3.40 25.93 -5.26
CA ASP A 252 3.99 25.36 -6.46
C ASP A 252 3.43 23.99 -6.86
N MET A 253 2.76 23.28 -5.95
CA MET A 253 2.10 22.00 -6.29
C MET A 253 0.70 22.17 -6.89
N LEU A 254 0.13 23.38 -6.83
CA LEU A 254 -1.23 23.63 -7.29
C LEU A 254 -1.27 23.93 -8.79
N SER A 255 -2.27 23.43 -9.50
CA SER A 255 -2.55 23.82 -10.88
C SER A 255 -3.23 25.19 -10.94
N GLU A 256 -4.05 25.52 -9.95
CA GLU A 256 -4.75 26.80 -9.78
C GLU A 256 -5.33 26.94 -8.37
N GLY A 257 -5.67 28.15 -7.95
CA GLY A 257 -6.37 28.44 -6.69
C GLY A 257 -5.47 28.31 -5.46
N SER A 258 -6.06 27.86 -4.36
CA SER A 258 -5.41 27.70 -3.05
C SER A 258 -5.94 26.49 -2.32
N ILE A 259 -5.27 26.13 -1.21
CA ILE A 259 -5.67 25.05 -0.29
C ILE A 259 -6.75 25.60 0.63
N HIS A 260 -7.89 24.93 0.71
CA HIS A 260 -9.00 25.29 1.59
C HIS A 260 -9.28 24.20 2.60
N SER A 261 -9.59 24.59 3.84
CA SER A 261 -10.09 23.68 4.87
C SER A 261 -11.58 23.40 4.70
N GLY A 262 -12.02 22.22 5.08
CA GLY A 262 -13.42 21.80 5.06
C GLY A 262 -13.63 20.51 5.84
N GLU A 263 -14.74 19.87 5.59
CA GLU A 263 -15.08 18.55 6.15
C GLU A 263 -15.57 17.65 5.02
N SER A 264 -15.29 16.37 5.11
CA SER A 264 -15.73 15.34 4.17
C SER A 264 -15.91 14.00 4.89
N VAL A 265 -16.73 13.11 4.34
CA VAL A 265 -16.95 11.78 4.91
C VAL A 265 -16.03 10.76 4.22
N ASP A 266 -15.51 9.80 4.98
CA ASP A 266 -14.79 8.67 4.39
C ASP A 266 -15.75 7.65 3.74
N ASP A 267 -15.21 6.59 3.19
CA ASP A 267 -15.98 5.50 2.56
C ASP A 267 -16.83 4.69 3.55
N ASN A 268 -16.61 4.85 4.86
CA ASN A 268 -17.39 4.24 5.93
C ASN A 268 -18.47 5.20 6.48
N GLY A 269 -18.58 6.41 5.90
CA GLY A 269 -19.53 7.43 6.32
C GLY A 269 -19.10 8.22 7.56
N LEU A 270 -17.83 8.12 7.99
CA LEU A 270 -17.29 8.89 9.11
C LEU A 270 -16.81 10.26 8.65
N LEU A 271 -17.16 11.31 9.42
CA LEU A 271 -16.81 12.70 9.13
C LEU A 271 -15.36 12.99 9.57
N TYR A 272 -14.57 13.59 8.65
CA TYR A 272 -13.19 14.00 8.88
C TYR A 272 -12.98 15.45 8.46
N PRO A 273 -12.09 16.20 9.14
CA PRO A 273 -11.52 17.42 8.60
C PRO A 273 -10.85 17.12 7.27
N CYS A 274 -10.96 18.00 6.28
CA CYS A 274 -10.29 17.83 5.01
C CYS A 274 -9.62 19.10 4.51
N LEU A 275 -8.63 18.92 3.62
CA LEU A 275 -8.07 19.96 2.79
C LEU A 275 -8.50 19.73 1.34
N ARG A 276 -9.02 20.79 0.69
CA ARG A 276 -9.41 20.79 -0.71
C ARG A 276 -8.41 21.60 -1.51
N LEU A 277 -7.90 21.02 -2.60
CA LEU A 277 -6.91 21.67 -3.45
C LEU A 277 -6.97 21.14 -4.89
N ARG A 278 -6.45 21.91 -5.85
CA ARG A 278 -6.29 21.47 -7.25
C ARG A 278 -4.83 21.17 -7.54
N LEU A 279 -4.47 19.90 -7.44
CA LEU A 279 -3.11 19.42 -7.66
C LEU A 279 -2.73 19.50 -9.15
N ASP A 280 -1.55 20.02 -9.47
CA ASP A 280 -0.89 19.70 -10.74
C ASP A 280 -0.46 18.23 -10.69
N ARG A 281 -1.10 17.38 -11.50
CA ARG A 281 -0.90 15.93 -11.50
C ARG A 281 0.54 15.50 -11.83
N ARG A 282 1.37 16.41 -12.33
CA ARG A 282 2.82 16.17 -12.53
C ARG A 282 3.63 16.37 -11.25
N LYS A 283 3.01 16.82 -10.18
CA LYS A 283 3.62 17.21 -8.91
C LYS A 283 3.26 16.25 -7.76
N VAL A 284 3.03 14.97 -8.05
CA VAL A 284 2.67 13.99 -7.02
C VAL A 284 3.81 13.79 -6.00
N GLY A 285 5.07 13.82 -6.42
CA GLY A 285 6.19 13.81 -5.48
C GLY A 285 6.14 14.99 -4.49
N ARG A 286 5.71 16.18 -4.95
CA ARG A 286 5.50 17.35 -4.09
C ARG A 286 4.32 17.18 -3.12
N LEU A 287 3.25 16.46 -3.54
CA LEU A 287 2.15 16.08 -2.66
C LEU A 287 2.63 15.17 -1.51
N TYR A 288 3.56 14.26 -1.76
CA TYR A 288 4.14 13.42 -0.70
C TYR A 288 4.94 14.25 0.30
N GLN A 289 5.71 15.23 -0.16
CA GLN A 289 6.38 16.20 0.73
C GLN A 289 5.38 17.01 1.56
N PHE A 290 4.25 17.39 0.96
CA PHE A 290 3.16 18.07 1.67
C PHE A 290 2.55 17.18 2.75
N ILE A 291 2.28 15.89 2.44
CA ILE A 291 1.76 14.93 3.42
C ILE A 291 2.77 14.69 4.55
N ASP A 292 4.06 14.54 4.24
CA ASP A 292 5.10 14.41 5.28
C ASP A 292 5.18 15.65 6.17
N HIS A 293 5.08 16.85 5.58
CA HIS A 293 5.01 18.10 6.33
C HIS A 293 3.80 18.14 7.25
N LEU A 294 2.58 17.80 6.76
CA LEU A 294 1.36 17.71 7.59
C LEU A 294 1.55 16.76 8.76
N ASN A 295 2.14 15.58 8.50
CA ASN A 295 2.43 14.58 9.52
C ASN A 295 3.53 15.02 10.51
N GLY A 296 4.32 16.04 10.19
CA GLY A 296 5.31 16.67 11.07
C GLY A 296 4.74 17.76 12.00
N LEU A 297 3.56 18.31 11.70
CA LEU A 297 2.96 19.42 12.47
C LEU A 297 2.63 18.99 13.89
N ASP A 298 2.83 19.88 14.86
CA ASP A 298 2.38 19.68 16.25
C ASP A 298 0.86 19.97 16.34
N LEU A 299 0.07 18.96 15.98
CA LEU A 299 -1.38 18.98 16.05
C LEU A 299 -1.83 17.98 17.13
N PRO A 300 -2.91 18.28 17.87
CA PRO A 300 -3.47 17.33 18.82
C PRO A 300 -3.82 16.05 18.06
N SER A 301 -3.09 14.95 18.37
CA SER A 301 -3.41 13.64 17.81
C SER A 301 -4.77 13.22 18.37
N ILE A 302 -5.79 13.19 17.53
CA ILE A 302 -6.94 12.36 17.82
C ILE A 302 -6.40 10.94 17.67
N ALA A 303 -6.51 10.12 18.72
CA ALA A 303 -5.98 8.76 18.77
C ALA A 303 -6.52 7.91 17.59
N ALA A 304 -5.87 8.03 16.44
CA ALA A 304 -6.29 7.39 15.19
C ALA A 304 -5.96 5.89 15.15
N PHE A 305 -5.14 5.43 16.10
CA PHE A 305 -4.70 4.03 16.18
C PHE A 305 -5.23 3.28 17.42
N ASP A 306 -6.00 3.92 18.29
CA ASP A 306 -6.59 3.27 19.47
C ASP A 306 -8.03 2.80 19.20
N ARG A 307 -8.26 2.18 18.02
CA ARG A 307 -9.49 1.44 17.77
C ARG A 307 -9.35 -0.04 18.12
N SER A 308 -8.64 -0.35 19.19
CA SER A 308 -8.74 -1.66 19.85
C SER A 308 -10.09 -1.89 20.53
N CYS A 309 -11.03 -0.93 20.44
CA CYS A 309 -12.27 -0.94 21.25
C CYS A 309 -13.50 -1.57 20.59
N ASP A 310 -13.42 -2.07 19.33
CA ASP A 310 -14.57 -2.76 18.72
C ASP A 310 -14.42 -4.30 18.61
N ARG A 311 -13.55 -4.91 19.43
CA ARG A 311 -13.45 -6.38 19.54
C ARG A 311 -14.61 -7.04 20.29
N GLN A 312 -15.69 -6.32 20.62
CA GLN A 312 -16.80 -6.87 21.44
C GLN A 312 -18.17 -6.92 20.74
N ALA A 313 -18.28 -6.79 19.42
CA ALA A 313 -19.55 -6.90 18.74
C ALA A 313 -19.51 -7.79 17.50
N CYS A 314 -19.21 -9.07 17.69
CA CYS A 314 -19.66 -10.11 16.76
C CYS A 314 -20.20 -11.28 17.57
N PRO A 315 -21.53 -11.33 17.88
CA PRO A 315 -22.11 -12.56 18.39
C PRO A 315 -22.15 -13.57 17.25
N VAL A 316 -21.32 -14.60 17.36
CA VAL A 316 -21.55 -15.85 16.63
C VAL A 316 -22.82 -16.44 17.19
N THR A 317 -23.95 -16.21 16.52
CA THR A 317 -25.15 -17.03 16.73
C THR A 317 -25.09 -18.17 15.77
N GLY A 318 -24.79 -19.34 16.33
CA GLY A 318 -25.02 -20.60 15.66
C GLY A 318 -26.51 -20.87 15.49
N ALA A 319 -26.86 -21.47 14.39
CA ALA A 319 -27.82 -22.59 14.21
C ALA A 319 -27.75 -23.02 12.72
#